data_2a02b0c32ebe0d1927f73f720d8989c9
#
_entry.id   2a02b0c32ebe0d1927f73f720d8989c9
#
_cell.length_a   1.000
_cell.length_b   1.000
_cell.length_c   1.000
_cell.angle_alpha   90.00
_cell.angle_beta   90.00
_cell.angle_gamma   90.00
#
_symmetry.space_group_name_H-M   'P 1'
#
loop_
_entity.id
_entity.type
_entity.pdbx_description
1 polymer ?
#
loop_
_entity_poly.entity_id
_entity_poly.type
_entity_poly.pdbx_seq_one_letter_code
_entity_poly.pdbx_strand_id
1 'polypeptide(L)'
;MSASDNAKNVAKYIIRQTPIGHLEKAKENLNVVVGEEIMDSDEIKNEIKEYSENHLNQIDTDNNTKVVISSLTKDANGSYYDQSQKIKFDVDFNSQKVINSETVEVQNELRDITEDVLKSYLEKYYKPEVTKSNVYFDEASNKLVILISAHNINLKNFWSGEWLSTWELEVGSNNVKGNIKANTYYYEEGNIQFNLNTNFEEALKGNNNEEIAIAFVKAIEKNENNVQLELENVYNDFSDKYIKPLRRKLPVTGTKMNWSLNQIQFNK
;
A
#
# COMPACT_ATOMS: atom_id res chain seq x y z
N MET A 1 17.52 7.04 -29.59
CA MET A 1 17.79 6.50 -28.24
C MET A 1 19.08 5.69 -28.29
N SER A 2 19.99 5.92 -27.37
CA SER A 2 21.18 5.10 -27.23
C SER A 2 20.86 3.72 -26.68
N ALA A 3 21.75 2.74 -26.82
CA ALA A 3 21.58 1.42 -26.20
C ALA A 3 21.47 1.54 -24.68
N SER A 4 22.20 2.48 -24.06
CA SER A 4 22.13 2.80 -22.63
C SER A 4 20.76 3.35 -22.23
N ASP A 5 20.15 4.24 -23.01
CA ASP A 5 18.81 4.78 -22.72
C ASP A 5 17.74 3.68 -22.74
N ASN A 6 17.84 2.75 -23.68
CA ASN A 6 16.93 1.62 -23.77
C ASN A 6 17.07 0.70 -22.54
N ALA A 7 18.30 0.41 -22.11
CA ALA A 7 18.55 -0.41 -20.94
C ALA A 7 18.00 0.24 -19.66
N LYS A 8 18.19 1.56 -19.48
CA LYS A 8 17.57 2.33 -18.37
C LYS A 8 16.05 2.25 -18.39
N ASN A 9 15.43 2.42 -19.56
CA ASN A 9 13.97 2.36 -19.68
C ASN A 9 13.41 0.98 -19.33
N VAL A 10 14.10 -0.08 -19.75
CA VAL A 10 13.74 -1.46 -19.38
C VAL A 10 13.87 -1.66 -17.87
N ALA A 11 14.97 -1.21 -17.27
CA ALA A 11 15.19 -1.32 -15.83
C ALA A 11 14.10 -0.58 -15.04
N LYS A 12 13.77 0.67 -15.39
CA LYS A 12 12.67 1.42 -14.79
C LYS A 12 11.33 0.69 -14.89
N TYR A 13 11.02 0.17 -16.08
CA TYR A 13 9.78 -0.58 -16.27
C TYR A 13 9.68 -1.81 -15.36
N ILE A 14 10.78 -2.57 -15.26
CA ILE A 14 10.81 -3.76 -14.39
C ILE A 14 10.67 -3.37 -12.92
N ILE A 15 11.35 -2.32 -12.45
CA ILE A 15 11.24 -1.82 -11.08
C ILE A 15 9.77 -1.47 -10.78
N ARG A 16 9.11 -0.68 -11.65
CA ARG A 16 7.70 -0.28 -11.48
C ARG A 16 6.73 -1.45 -11.40
N GLN A 17 6.99 -2.52 -12.15
CA GLN A 17 6.12 -3.71 -12.20
C GLN A 17 6.49 -4.77 -11.15
N THR A 18 7.55 -4.54 -10.39
CA THR A 18 7.99 -5.49 -9.38
C THR A 18 6.99 -5.58 -8.23
N PRO A 19 6.45 -6.76 -7.91
CA PRO A 19 5.57 -6.93 -6.76
C PRO A 19 6.27 -6.62 -5.44
N ILE A 20 5.49 -6.21 -4.44
CA ILE A 20 6.02 -5.95 -3.10
C ILE A 20 6.78 -7.18 -2.55
N GLY A 21 7.91 -6.92 -1.90
CA GLY A 21 8.80 -7.98 -1.38
C GLY A 21 9.78 -8.57 -2.39
N HIS A 22 9.69 -8.21 -3.67
CA HIS A 22 10.59 -8.72 -4.71
C HIS A 22 11.61 -7.69 -5.21
N LEU A 23 11.60 -6.47 -4.69
CA LEU A 23 12.44 -5.38 -5.20
C LEU A 23 13.94 -5.72 -5.13
N GLU A 24 14.43 -6.28 -4.02
CA GLU A 24 15.86 -6.61 -3.87
C GLU A 24 16.30 -7.64 -4.91
N LYS A 25 15.51 -8.70 -5.08
CA LYS A 25 15.81 -9.71 -6.11
C LYS A 25 15.73 -9.14 -7.53
N ALA A 26 14.80 -8.23 -7.78
CA ALA A 26 14.73 -7.53 -9.08
C ALA A 26 15.98 -6.67 -9.32
N LYS A 27 16.47 -5.94 -8.32
CA LYS A 27 17.71 -5.16 -8.38
C LYS A 27 18.92 -6.04 -8.67
N GLU A 28 19.08 -7.15 -7.96
CA GLU A 28 20.15 -8.13 -8.20
C GLU A 28 20.13 -8.64 -9.65
N ASN A 29 18.97 -9.06 -10.14
CA ASN A 29 18.82 -9.56 -11.50
C ASN A 29 19.09 -8.47 -12.56
N LEU A 30 18.57 -7.26 -12.33
CA LEU A 30 18.81 -6.12 -13.21
C LEU A 30 20.29 -5.75 -13.26
N ASN A 31 20.98 -5.79 -12.12
CA ASN A 31 22.42 -5.51 -12.08
C ASN A 31 23.22 -6.46 -12.99
N VAL A 32 22.82 -7.72 -13.07
CA VAL A 32 23.45 -8.70 -13.98
C VAL A 32 23.12 -8.40 -15.45
N VAL A 33 21.92 -7.91 -15.75
CA VAL A 33 21.45 -7.71 -17.13
C VAL A 33 21.90 -6.38 -17.72
N VAL A 34 21.75 -5.29 -16.95
CA VAL A 34 22.03 -3.93 -17.45
C VAL A 34 23.36 -3.36 -16.97
N GLY A 35 23.98 -3.97 -15.96
CA GLY A 35 25.25 -3.58 -15.36
C GLY A 35 25.13 -2.55 -14.24
N GLU A 36 26.15 -2.54 -13.38
CA GLU A 36 26.23 -1.68 -12.18
C GLU A 36 26.18 -0.19 -12.51
N GLU A 37 26.85 0.23 -13.58
CA GLU A 37 26.87 1.64 -14.03
C GLU A 37 25.46 2.19 -14.30
N ILE A 38 24.57 1.38 -14.89
CA ILE A 38 23.19 1.76 -15.14
C ILE A 38 22.39 1.75 -13.86
N MET A 39 22.54 0.71 -13.03
CA MET A 39 21.83 0.59 -11.76
C MET A 39 22.19 1.70 -10.77
N ASP A 40 23.42 2.21 -10.81
CA ASP A 40 23.89 3.32 -9.96
C ASP A 40 23.53 4.72 -10.51
N SER A 41 22.90 4.80 -11.67
CA SER A 41 22.49 6.08 -12.24
C SER A 41 21.40 6.75 -11.41
N ASP A 42 21.40 8.09 -11.39
CA ASP A 42 20.40 8.87 -10.64
C ASP A 42 18.96 8.58 -11.10
N GLU A 43 18.76 8.26 -12.38
CA GLU A 43 17.46 7.93 -12.91
C GLU A 43 16.90 6.63 -12.30
N ILE A 44 17.76 5.62 -12.09
CA ILE A 44 17.33 4.35 -11.47
C ILE A 44 17.14 4.53 -9.95
N LYS A 45 18.02 5.28 -9.29
CA LYS A 45 17.87 5.61 -7.86
C LYS A 45 16.56 6.37 -7.61
N ASN A 46 16.20 7.32 -8.46
CA ASN A 46 14.93 8.02 -8.39
C ASN A 46 13.74 7.07 -8.63
N GLU A 47 13.86 6.13 -9.56
CA GLU A 47 12.80 5.13 -9.80
C GLU A 47 12.56 4.21 -8.60
N ILE A 48 13.64 3.76 -7.93
CA ILE A 48 13.56 2.95 -6.71
C ILE A 48 12.91 3.76 -5.57
N LYS A 49 13.23 5.05 -5.47
CA LYS A 49 12.60 5.97 -4.53
C LYS A 49 11.11 6.12 -4.79
N GLU A 50 10.72 6.43 -6.04
CA GLU A 50 9.31 6.53 -6.43
C GLU A 50 8.55 5.22 -6.19
N TYR A 51 9.16 4.07 -6.47
CA TYR A 51 8.60 2.77 -6.13
C TYR A 51 8.33 2.67 -4.62
N SER A 52 9.32 3.00 -3.79
CA SER A 52 9.20 2.92 -2.34
C SER A 52 8.13 3.85 -1.77
N GLU A 53 8.01 5.07 -2.31
CA GLU A 53 6.97 6.04 -1.94
C GLU A 53 5.56 5.56 -2.37
N ASN A 54 5.43 5.00 -3.58
CA ASN A 54 4.16 4.53 -4.14
C ASN A 54 3.61 3.28 -3.47
N HIS A 55 4.50 2.43 -2.92
CA HIS A 55 4.15 1.22 -2.19
C HIS A 55 4.11 1.44 -0.67
N LEU A 56 4.25 2.70 -0.20
CA LEU A 56 4.33 3.02 1.23
C LEU A 56 5.25 2.05 1.98
N ASN A 57 6.48 1.87 1.46
CA ASN A 57 7.40 0.89 1.98
C ASN A 57 7.64 1.11 3.47
N GLN A 58 7.67 0.00 4.20
CA GLN A 58 8.00 -0.04 5.62
C GLN A 58 9.49 -0.31 5.77
N ILE A 59 10.24 0.63 6.32
CA ILE A 59 11.69 0.54 6.51
C ILE A 59 12.01 0.44 8.00
N ASP A 60 12.94 -0.45 8.33
CA ASP A 60 13.41 -0.62 9.70
C ASP A 60 14.29 0.55 10.13
N THR A 61 14.05 1.04 11.34
CA THR A 61 14.89 2.01 12.02
C THR A 61 15.92 1.30 12.91
N ASP A 62 16.94 2.02 13.35
CA ASP A 62 17.95 1.48 14.26
C ASP A 62 17.36 0.97 15.60
N ASN A 63 16.17 1.43 15.97
CA ASN A 63 15.46 1.05 17.19
C ASN A 63 14.53 -0.16 17.01
N ASN A 64 14.65 -0.95 15.93
CA ASN A 64 13.78 -2.06 15.58
C ASN A 64 12.29 -1.68 15.43
N THR A 65 12.01 -0.43 15.15
CA THR A 65 10.69 0.04 14.74
C THR A 65 10.65 0.21 13.22
N LYS A 66 9.45 0.27 12.63
CA LYS A 66 9.32 0.49 11.20
C LYS A 66 8.64 1.83 10.94
N VAL A 67 9.14 2.55 9.96
CA VAL A 67 8.57 3.80 9.45
C VAL A 67 7.99 3.60 8.06
N VAL A 68 6.99 4.41 7.71
CA VAL A 68 6.36 4.39 6.39
C VAL A 68 6.90 5.54 5.55
N ILE A 69 7.29 5.21 4.31
CA ILE A 69 7.78 6.20 3.35
C ILE A 69 6.64 6.65 2.44
N SER A 70 6.46 7.97 2.31
CA SER A 70 5.52 8.56 1.37
C SER A 70 5.99 9.93 0.91
N SER A 71 5.68 10.27 -0.33
CA SER A 71 5.89 11.63 -0.84
C SER A 71 5.05 12.68 -0.09
N LEU A 72 3.94 12.27 0.56
CA LEU A 72 3.05 13.14 1.31
C LEU A 72 3.60 13.55 2.69
N THR A 73 4.59 12.84 3.21
CA THR A 73 5.21 13.10 4.52
C THR A 73 6.65 13.58 4.40
N LYS A 74 6.95 14.26 3.30
CA LYS A 74 8.28 14.72 2.93
C LYS A 74 8.39 16.23 2.96
N ASP A 75 9.49 16.74 3.49
CA ASP A 75 9.76 18.18 3.46
C ASP A 75 10.39 18.66 2.13
N ALA A 76 10.57 19.98 2.03
CA ALA A 76 11.19 20.60 0.86
C ALA A 76 12.66 20.18 0.65
N ASN A 77 13.34 19.69 1.69
CA ASN A 77 14.73 19.22 1.64
C ASN A 77 14.84 17.75 1.22
N GLY A 78 13.71 17.02 1.21
CA GLY A 78 13.63 15.64 0.80
C GLY A 78 13.66 14.63 1.95
N SER A 79 13.70 15.08 3.21
CA SER A 79 13.61 14.23 4.39
C SER A 79 12.16 13.83 4.67
N TYR A 80 11.96 12.65 5.25
CA TYR A 80 10.64 12.11 5.60
C TYR A 80 10.32 12.32 7.06
N TYR A 81 9.03 12.40 7.36
CA TYR A 81 8.53 12.53 8.73
C TYR A 81 7.61 11.37 9.09
N ASP A 82 7.88 10.74 10.21
CA ASP A 82 6.92 9.89 10.91
C ASP A 82 6.56 10.57 12.23
N GLN A 83 5.47 11.33 12.21
CA GLN A 83 5.03 12.08 13.39
C GLN A 83 4.45 11.17 14.46
N SER A 84 3.94 9.99 14.09
CA SER A 84 3.48 8.98 15.05
C SER A 84 4.63 8.40 15.87
N GLN A 85 5.82 8.31 15.30
CA GLN A 85 7.04 7.90 16.00
C GLN A 85 7.93 9.09 16.41
N LYS A 86 7.51 10.32 16.10
CA LYS A 86 8.23 11.56 16.41
C LYS A 86 9.65 11.62 15.84
N ILE A 87 9.81 11.14 14.62
CA ILE A 87 11.12 11.15 13.97
C ILE A 87 11.05 11.80 12.57
N LYS A 88 12.13 12.50 12.24
CA LYS A 88 12.47 12.92 10.89
C LYS A 88 13.70 12.13 10.45
N PHE A 89 13.73 11.69 9.19
CA PHE A 89 14.77 10.79 8.71
C PHE A 89 14.99 10.92 7.21
N ASP A 90 16.19 10.54 6.79
CA ASP A 90 16.52 10.29 5.40
C ASP A 90 16.55 8.78 5.13
N VAL A 91 16.50 8.40 3.86
CA VAL A 91 16.52 7.00 3.45
C VAL A 91 17.60 6.78 2.41
N ASP A 92 18.43 5.80 2.64
CA ASP A 92 19.24 5.20 1.58
C ASP A 92 18.41 4.13 0.85
N PHE A 93 17.94 4.47 -0.34
CA PHE A 93 17.12 3.57 -1.15
C PHE A 93 17.87 2.39 -1.75
N ASN A 94 19.19 2.44 -1.78
CA ASN A 94 19.99 1.31 -2.24
C ASN A 94 20.02 0.19 -1.20
N SER A 95 20.22 0.55 0.07
CA SER A 95 20.26 -0.40 1.18
C SER A 95 18.90 -0.58 1.87
N GLN A 96 17.88 0.19 1.50
CA GLN A 96 16.56 0.22 2.15
C GLN A 96 16.67 0.44 3.66
N LYS A 97 17.49 1.42 4.07
CA LYS A 97 17.73 1.75 5.48
C LYS A 97 17.48 3.21 5.77
N VAL A 98 17.00 3.46 6.98
CA VAL A 98 16.93 4.82 7.55
C VAL A 98 18.34 5.31 7.87
N ILE A 99 18.61 6.55 7.48
CA ILE A 99 19.82 7.28 7.80
C ILE A 99 19.46 8.65 8.37
N ASN A 100 20.39 9.28 9.10
CA ASN A 100 20.25 10.65 9.62
C ASN A 100 18.92 10.88 10.38
N SER A 101 18.54 9.98 11.28
CA SER A 101 17.32 10.14 12.06
C SER A 101 17.48 11.16 13.20
N GLU A 102 16.50 12.05 13.34
CA GLU A 102 16.41 13.01 14.43
C GLU A 102 15.02 13.00 15.07
N THR A 103 14.94 13.29 16.37
CA THR A 103 13.64 13.37 17.05
C THR A 103 13.02 14.72 16.78
N VAL A 104 11.74 14.72 16.36
CA VAL A 104 10.96 15.92 16.11
C VAL A 104 9.63 15.82 16.85
N GLU A 105 9.32 16.84 17.65
CA GLU A 105 8.00 16.95 18.29
C GLU A 105 7.13 17.92 17.51
N VAL A 106 5.97 17.46 17.11
CA VAL A 106 4.90 18.28 16.53
C VAL A 106 3.72 18.24 17.48
N GLN A 107 3.29 19.42 17.93
CA GLN A 107 2.11 19.54 18.79
C GLN A 107 0.93 20.02 17.96
N ASN A 108 -0.01 19.14 17.70
CA ASN A 108 -1.26 19.48 17.02
C ASN A 108 -2.40 18.64 17.59
N GLU A 109 -3.37 19.30 18.22
CA GLU A 109 -4.48 18.62 18.91
C GLU A 109 -5.31 17.74 17.97
N LEU A 110 -5.66 18.22 16.77
CA LEU A 110 -6.42 17.44 15.80
C LEU A 110 -5.67 16.18 15.37
N ARG A 111 -4.36 16.31 15.11
CA ARG A 111 -3.49 15.18 14.78
C ARG A 111 -3.46 14.16 15.90
N ASP A 112 -3.27 14.58 17.13
CA ASP A 112 -3.13 13.69 18.28
C ASP A 112 -4.44 12.92 18.56
N ILE A 113 -5.58 13.60 18.54
CA ILE A 113 -6.90 12.96 18.67
C ILE A 113 -7.13 11.97 17.51
N THR A 114 -6.77 12.36 16.29
CA THR A 114 -6.93 11.47 15.10
C THR A 114 -6.07 10.23 15.24
N GLU A 115 -4.85 10.34 15.74
CA GLU A 115 -3.97 9.19 15.97
C GLU A 115 -4.57 8.20 16.98
N ASP A 116 -5.14 8.68 18.08
CA ASP A 116 -5.77 7.82 19.10
C ASP A 116 -7.02 7.10 18.56
N VAL A 117 -7.86 7.81 17.79
CA VAL A 117 -9.03 7.21 17.14
C VAL A 117 -8.60 6.18 16.07
N LEU A 118 -7.58 6.52 15.27
CA LEU A 118 -7.05 5.62 14.25
C LEU A 118 -6.45 4.36 14.86
N LYS A 119 -5.76 4.46 15.98
CA LYS A 119 -5.20 3.32 16.72
C LYS A 119 -6.27 2.29 17.07
N SER A 120 -7.40 2.76 17.60
CA SER A 120 -8.55 1.90 17.95
C SER A 120 -9.15 1.21 16.71
N TYR A 121 -9.16 1.91 15.57
CA TYR A 121 -9.60 1.35 14.30
C TYR A 121 -8.64 0.27 13.79
N LEU A 122 -7.33 0.54 13.81
CA LEU A 122 -6.31 -0.41 13.34
C LEU A 122 -6.26 -1.68 14.20
N GLU A 123 -6.37 -1.58 15.51
CA GLU A 123 -6.42 -2.72 16.43
C GLU A 123 -7.60 -3.65 16.12
N LYS A 124 -8.72 -3.12 15.64
CA LYS A 124 -9.92 -3.88 15.31
C LYS A 124 -9.84 -4.60 13.97
N TYR A 125 -9.23 -3.97 12.96
CA TYR A 125 -9.33 -4.43 11.57
C TYR A 125 -8.01 -4.90 10.96
N TYR A 126 -6.87 -4.53 11.53
CA TYR A 126 -5.56 -4.79 10.96
C TYR A 126 -4.70 -5.70 11.86
N LYS A 127 -3.75 -6.38 11.24
CA LYS A 127 -2.74 -7.19 11.95
C LYS A 127 -1.53 -6.31 12.25
N PRO A 128 -1.16 -6.10 13.53
CA PRO A 128 -0.06 -5.21 13.92
C PRO A 128 1.30 -5.59 13.33
N GLU A 129 1.53 -6.89 13.10
CA GLU A 129 2.81 -7.42 12.63
C GLU A 129 3.14 -6.98 11.20
N VAL A 130 2.12 -6.75 10.39
CA VAL A 130 2.27 -6.42 8.97
C VAL A 130 1.83 -4.99 8.62
N THR A 131 1.25 -4.28 9.59
CA THR A 131 0.66 -2.95 9.38
C THR A 131 1.44 -1.87 10.08
N LYS A 132 1.66 -0.78 9.37
CA LYS A 132 2.19 0.48 9.92
C LYS A 132 1.31 1.64 9.45
N SER A 133 1.22 2.65 10.30
CA SER A 133 0.48 3.88 10.00
C SER A 133 1.30 5.09 10.41
N ASN A 134 1.01 6.22 9.78
CA ASN A 134 1.54 7.52 10.14
C ASN A 134 0.42 8.55 10.04
N VAL A 135 0.22 9.34 11.08
CA VAL A 135 -0.68 10.50 11.09
C VAL A 135 0.20 11.74 11.07
N TYR A 136 0.22 12.42 9.95
CA TYR A 136 1.08 13.54 9.66
C TYR A 136 0.27 14.83 9.46
N PHE A 137 0.62 15.88 10.20
CA PHE A 137 0.06 17.20 9.99
C PHE A 137 1.08 18.09 9.27
N ASP A 138 0.71 18.55 8.09
CA ASP A 138 1.48 19.51 7.31
C ASP A 138 1.01 20.94 7.63
N GLU A 139 1.81 21.65 8.42
CA GLU A 139 1.52 23.04 8.81
C GLU A 139 1.51 23.99 7.60
N ALA A 140 2.35 23.72 6.59
CA ALA A 140 2.48 24.60 5.43
C ALA A 140 1.24 24.59 4.54
N SER A 141 0.64 23.41 4.33
CA SER A 141 -0.56 23.25 3.53
C SER A 141 -1.84 23.17 4.35
N ASN A 142 -1.75 23.18 5.69
CA ASN A 142 -2.85 23.00 6.63
C ASN A 142 -3.65 21.71 6.35
N LYS A 143 -2.94 20.60 6.13
CA LYS A 143 -3.50 19.30 5.83
C LYS A 143 -3.14 18.26 6.89
N LEU A 144 -4.11 17.43 7.21
CA LEU A 144 -3.88 16.22 8.00
C LEU A 144 -3.86 15.02 7.06
N VAL A 145 -2.76 14.27 7.09
CA VAL A 145 -2.54 13.08 6.24
C VAL A 145 -2.53 11.83 7.10
N ILE A 146 -3.26 10.81 6.69
CA ILE A 146 -3.20 9.48 7.28
C ILE A 146 -2.66 8.52 6.23
N LEU A 147 -1.63 7.77 6.60
CA LEU A 147 -1.07 6.68 5.82
C LEU A 147 -1.28 5.38 6.58
N ILE A 148 -1.82 4.37 5.91
CA ILE A 148 -1.90 2.99 6.40
C ILE A 148 -1.25 2.10 5.37
N SER A 149 -0.20 1.39 5.78
CA SER A 149 0.55 0.45 4.96
C SER A 149 0.48 -0.94 5.59
N ALA A 150 -0.14 -1.88 4.91
CA ALA A 150 -0.17 -3.27 5.33
C ALA A 150 0.47 -4.14 4.24
N HIS A 151 1.63 -4.74 4.55
CA HIS A 151 2.37 -5.60 3.65
C HIS A 151 2.38 -7.03 4.20
N ASN A 152 1.74 -7.95 3.51
CA ASN A 152 1.75 -9.35 3.89
C ASN A 152 2.49 -10.16 2.81
N ILE A 153 3.72 -10.57 3.12
CA ILE A 153 4.65 -11.17 2.18
C ILE A 153 5.02 -12.57 2.67
N ASN A 154 4.77 -13.58 1.83
CA ASN A 154 5.16 -14.96 2.10
C ASN A 154 5.78 -15.61 0.85
N LEU A 155 7.05 -15.29 0.62
CA LEU A 155 7.79 -15.78 -0.55
C LEU A 155 8.00 -17.30 -0.54
N LYS A 156 7.93 -17.95 0.64
CA LYS A 156 8.03 -19.41 0.76
C LYS A 156 6.78 -20.11 0.21
N ASN A 157 5.64 -19.44 0.29
CA ASN A 157 4.36 -19.93 -0.23
C ASN A 157 3.97 -19.19 -1.53
N PHE A 158 4.94 -18.57 -2.20
CA PHE A 158 4.81 -17.97 -3.54
C PHE A 158 3.76 -16.86 -3.66
N TRP A 159 3.54 -16.09 -2.61
CA TRP A 159 2.63 -14.95 -2.68
C TRP A 159 3.14 -13.73 -1.91
N SER A 160 2.70 -12.57 -2.37
CA SER A 160 2.86 -11.29 -1.68
C SER A 160 1.62 -10.44 -1.92
N GLY A 161 1.32 -9.58 -0.96
CA GLY A 161 0.20 -8.67 -1.06
C GLY A 161 0.42 -7.43 -0.23
N GLU A 162 -0.23 -6.34 -0.66
CA GLU A 162 -0.26 -5.08 0.03
C GLU A 162 -1.66 -4.49 0.03
N TRP A 163 -1.98 -3.79 1.10
CA TRP A 163 -3.13 -2.90 1.22
C TRP A 163 -2.62 -1.54 1.67
N LEU A 164 -2.80 -0.54 0.83
CA LEU A 164 -2.32 0.82 1.05
C LEU A 164 -3.52 1.75 1.09
N SER A 165 -3.63 2.53 2.15
CA SER A 165 -4.74 3.45 2.35
C SER A 165 -4.16 4.82 2.71
N THR A 166 -4.40 5.80 1.85
CA THR A 166 -3.85 7.16 1.95
C THR A 166 -4.97 8.16 1.98
N TRP A 167 -4.97 9.05 2.97
CA TRP A 167 -6.05 9.99 3.19
C TRP A 167 -5.51 11.37 3.52
N GLU A 168 -6.08 12.39 2.89
CA GLU A 168 -5.77 13.79 3.13
C GLU A 168 -7.04 14.51 3.56
N LEU A 169 -7.01 15.15 4.71
CA LEU A 169 -8.04 16.08 5.18
C LEU A 169 -7.53 17.52 5.05
N GLU A 170 -8.22 18.32 4.29
CA GLU A 170 -7.98 19.78 4.23
C GLU A 170 -8.66 20.43 5.42
N VAL A 171 -7.85 20.87 6.40
CA VAL A 171 -8.36 21.48 7.63
C VAL A 171 -8.96 22.85 7.32
N GLY A 172 -10.22 23.06 7.73
CA GLY A 172 -10.98 24.28 7.47
C GLY A 172 -12.07 24.12 6.40
N SER A 173 -11.82 23.43 5.31
CA SER A 173 -12.87 23.01 4.37
C SER A 173 -13.54 21.70 4.78
N ASN A 174 -12.88 20.92 5.63
CA ASN A 174 -13.26 19.57 6.04
C ASN A 174 -13.46 18.60 4.86
N ASN A 175 -12.79 18.87 3.74
CA ASN A 175 -12.81 18.03 2.56
C ASN A 175 -11.76 16.90 2.72
N VAL A 176 -12.18 15.66 2.51
CA VAL A 176 -11.32 14.49 2.57
C VAL A 176 -11.12 13.93 1.18
N LYS A 177 -9.88 13.65 0.84
CA LYS A 177 -9.50 12.87 -0.33
C LYS A 177 -8.82 11.59 0.13
N GLY A 178 -9.23 10.47 -0.42
CA GLY A 178 -8.68 9.16 -0.11
C GLY A 178 -8.29 8.39 -1.35
N ASN A 179 -7.30 7.52 -1.19
CA ASN A 179 -6.90 6.55 -2.19
C ASN A 179 -6.63 5.21 -1.50
N ILE A 180 -7.26 4.16 -1.99
CA ILE A 180 -7.04 2.78 -1.55
C ILE A 180 -6.45 1.99 -2.70
N LYS A 181 -5.29 1.37 -2.47
CA LYS A 181 -4.65 0.43 -3.39
C LYS A 181 -4.55 -0.93 -2.73
N ALA A 182 -4.90 -1.98 -3.46
CA ALA A 182 -4.67 -3.36 -3.02
C ALA A 182 -4.06 -4.15 -4.17
N ASN A 183 -2.90 -4.72 -3.93
CA ASN A 183 -2.19 -5.52 -4.91
C ASN A 183 -1.91 -6.90 -4.32
N THR A 184 -2.10 -7.94 -5.13
CA THR A 184 -1.76 -9.31 -4.74
C THR A 184 -1.07 -10.00 -5.90
N TYR A 185 -0.02 -10.75 -5.59
CA TYR A 185 0.77 -11.51 -6.53
C TYR A 185 0.97 -12.94 -6.03
N TYR A 186 0.58 -13.92 -6.84
CA TYR A 186 0.76 -15.35 -6.58
C TYR A 186 1.38 -16.03 -7.80
N TYR A 187 2.41 -16.88 -7.61
CA TYR A 187 3.26 -17.35 -8.70
C TYR A 187 3.76 -18.81 -8.61
N GLU A 188 3.11 -19.68 -7.83
CA GLU A 188 3.56 -21.08 -7.65
C GLU A 188 3.39 -21.91 -8.93
N GLU A 189 2.15 -22.06 -9.42
CA GLU A 189 1.83 -22.84 -10.62
C GLU A 189 1.33 -21.96 -11.79
N GLY A 190 1.38 -20.67 -11.61
CA GLY A 190 0.93 -19.66 -12.58
C GLY A 190 1.32 -18.29 -12.11
N ASN A 191 0.91 -17.29 -12.84
CA ASN A 191 1.13 -15.90 -12.49
C ASN A 191 -0.24 -15.23 -12.38
N ILE A 192 -0.68 -14.97 -11.16
CA ILE A 192 -1.92 -14.27 -10.87
C ILE A 192 -1.57 -12.95 -10.22
N GLN A 193 -2.02 -11.87 -10.84
CA GLN A 193 -1.92 -10.51 -10.29
C GLN A 193 -3.32 -9.93 -10.16
N PHE A 194 -3.57 -9.35 -9.01
CA PHE A 194 -4.76 -8.57 -8.76
C PHE A 194 -4.32 -7.17 -8.32
N ASN A 195 -4.81 -6.16 -9.02
CA ASN A 195 -4.50 -4.76 -8.72
C ASN A 195 -5.80 -3.96 -8.63
N LEU A 196 -5.99 -3.30 -7.51
CA LEU A 196 -7.08 -2.37 -7.27
C LEU A 196 -6.51 -0.98 -6.97
N ASN A 197 -7.14 0.05 -7.50
CA ASN A 197 -6.82 1.43 -7.17
C ASN A 197 -8.11 2.25 -7.24
N THR A 198 -8.57 2.75 -6.09
CA THR A 198 -9.84 3.48 -6.00
C THR A 198 -9.63 4.79 -5.24
N ASN A 199 -10.19 5.88 -5.78
CA ASN A 199 -10.16 7.20 -5.18
C ASN A 199 -11.50 7.54 -4.54
N PHE A 200 -11.44 8.30 -3.46
CA PHE A 200 -12.60 8.79 -2.70
C PHE A 200 -12.50 10.28 -2.48
N GLU A 201 -13.64 10.94 -2.45
CA GLU A 201 -13.75 12.34 -2.07
C GLU A 201 -15.07 12.54 -1.34
N GLU A 202 -15.00 13.07 -0.12
CA GLU A 202 -16.20 13.40 0.66
C GLU A 202 -15.92 14.57 1.62
N ALA A 203 -17.00 15.29 2.00
CA ALA A 203 -16.93 16.35 2.98
C ALA A 203 -17.36 15.85 4.35
N LEU A 204 -16.53 16.11 5.37
CA LEU A 204 -16.84 15.75 6.75
C LEU A 204 -17.74 16.81 7.42
N LYS A 205 -18.49 16.32 8.40
CA LYS A 205 -19.30 17.17 9.31
C LYS A 205 -18.69 17.10 10.70
N GLY A 206 -18.37 18.24 11.27
CA GLY A 206 -17.86 18.36 12.63
C GLY A 206 -17.65 19.83 12.98
N ASN A 207 -17.86 20.17 14.26
CA ASN A 207 -17.77 21.54 14.76
C ASN A 207 -16.50 21.76 15.60
N ASN A 208 -15.84 20.69 16.00
CA ASN A 208 -14.61 20.71 16.79
C ASN A 208 -13.64 19.62 16.35
N ASN A 209 -12.42 19.64 16.86
CA ASN A 209 -11.35 18.71 16.47
C ASN A 209 -11.71 17.25 16.76
N GLU A 210 -12.39 16.96 17.85
CA GLU A 210 -12.80 15.61 18.23
C GLU A 210 -13.84 15.03 17.26
N GLU A 211 -14.88 15.81 16.93
CA GLU A 211 -15.90 15.40 15.97
C GLU A 211 -15.31 15.19 14.58
N ILE A 212 -14.38 16.05 14.15
CA ILE A 212 -13.71 15.96 12.86
C ILE A 212 -12.81 14.72 12.82
N ALA A 213 -12.01 14.44 13.85
CA ALA A 213 -11.16 13.27 13.94
C ALA A 213 -11.96 11.96 13.87
N ILE A 214 -13.06 11.87 14.65
CA ILE A 214 -13.96 10.72 14.64
C ILE A 214 -14.63 10.55 13.26
N ALA A 215 -15.10 11.65 12.67
CA ALA A 215 -15.72 11.61 11.34
C ALA A 215 -14.73 11.17 10.27
N PHE A 216 -13.47 11.62 10.37
CA PHE A 216 -12.42 11.26 9.41
C PHE A 216 -12.11 9.77 9.45
N VAL A 217 -11.86 9.19 10.64
CA VAL A 217 -11.58 7.74 10.76
C VAL A 217 -12.80 6.91 10.38
N LYS A 218 -14.03 7.37 10.68
CA LYS A 218 -15.26 6.70 10.22
C LYS A 218 -15.42 6.74 8.70
N ALA A 219 -15.00 7.81 8.05
CA ALA A 219 -14.97 7.88 6.60
C ALA A 219 -14.00 6.86 6.00
N ILE A 220 -12.82 6.68 6.61
CA ILE A 220 -11.85 5.64 6.24
C ILE A 220 -12.50 4.26 6.40
N GLU A 221 -13.02 3.93 7.60
CA GLU A 221 -13.67 2.65 7.89
C GLU A 221 -14.78 2.32 6.90
N LYS A 222 -15.65 3.28 6.61
CA LYS A 222 -16.76 3.11 5.66
C LYS A 222 -16.25 2.79 4.24
N ASN A 223 -15.28 3.53 3.76
CA ASN A 223 -14.78 3.37 2.39
C ASN A 223 -13.96 2.09 2.24
N GLU A 224 -13.12 1.73 3.21
CA GLU A 224 -12.39 0.46 3.21
C GLU A 224 -13.33 -0.75 3.27
N ASN A 225 -14.38 -0.70 4.10
CA ASN A 225 -15.40 -1.76 4.14
C ASN A 225 -16.16 -1.87 2.81
N ASN A 226 -16.49 -0.75 2.16
CA ASN A 226 -17.13 -0.77 0.85
C ASN A 226 -16.24 -1.42 -0.21
N VAL A 227 -14.94 -1.10 -0.22
CA VAL A 227 -13.99 -1.75 -1.14
C VAL A 227 -13.93 -3.25 -0.91
N GLN A 228 -13.90 -3.71 0.34
CA GLN A 228 -13.91 -5.16 0.64
C GLN A 228 -15.19 -5.84 0.15
N LEU A 229 -16.34 -5.23 0.38
CA LEU A 229 -17.62 -5.75 -0.13
C LEU A 229 -17.69 -5.79 -1.66
N GLU A 230 -17.15 -4.77 -2.32
CA GLU A 230 -17.06 -4.74 -3.78
C GLU A 230 -16.15 -5.85 -4.31
N LEU A 231 -15.03 -6.12 -3.64
CA LEU A 231 -14.13 -7.23 -3.98
C LEU A 231 -14.82 -8.59 -3.87
N GLU A 232 -15.60 -8.82 -2.82
CA GLU A 232 -16.40 -10.05 -2.67
C GLU A 232 -17.44 -10.17 -3.79
N ASN A 233 -18.11 -9.08 -4.15
CA ASN A 233 -19.08 -9.05 -5.24
C ASN A 233 -18.42 -9.33 -6.59
N VAL A 234 -17.28 -8.72 -6.89
CA VAL A 234 -16.51 -8.96 -8.11
C VAL A 234 -16.09 -10.43 -8.21
N TYR A 235 -15.60 -11.02 -7.10
CA TYR A 235 -15.24 -12.44 -7.07
C TYR A 235 -16.44 -13.35 -7.38
N ASN A 236 -17.59 -13.11 -6.77
CA ASN A 236 -18.82 -13.87 -7.00
C ASN A 236 -19.32 -13.70 -8.43
N ASP A 237 -19.35 -12.47 -8.93
CA ASP A 237 -19.75 -12.13 -10.29
C ASP A 237 -18.83 -12.77 -11.34
N PHE A 238 -17.51 -12.74 -11.10
CA PHE A 238 -16.53 -13.37 -11.98
C PHE A 238 -16.78 -14.87 -12.10
N SER A 239 -17.01 -15.54 -10.97
CA SER A 239 -17.37 -16.95 -10.96
C SER A 239 -18.65 -17.23 -11.76
N ASP A 240 -19.70 -16.43 -11.53
CA ASP A 240 -21.02 -16.69 -12.11
C ASP A 240 -21.16 -16.26 -13.58
N LYS A 241 -20.60 -15.10 -13.92
CA LYS A 241 -20.74 -14.53 -15.27
C LYS A 241 -19.71 -15.05 -16.26
N TYR A 242 -18.49 -15.34 -15.80
CA TYR A 242 -17.39 -15.68 -16.70
C TYR A 242 -16.93 -17.13 -16.58
N ILE A 243 -16.72 -17.65 -15.38
CA ILE A 243 -16.21 -19.03 -15.20
C ILE A 243 -17.32 -20.07 -15.43
N LYS A 244 -18.48 -19.92 -14.79
CA LYS A 244 -19.58 -20.90 -14.92
C LYS A 244 -20.08 -21.08 -16.36
N PRO A 245 -20.18 -20.06 -17.21
CA PRO A 245 -20.55 -20.24 -18.61
C PRO A 245 -19.52 -21.00 -19.44
N LEU A 246 -18.23 -20.94 -19.08
CA LEU A 246 -17.15 -21.61 -19.82
C LEU A 246 -17.05 -23.11 -19.51
N ARG A 247 -17.62 -23.58 -18.39
CA ARG A 247 -17.52 -24.98 -18.01
C ARG A 247 -18.30 -25.88 -18.93
N ARG A 248 -17.71 -27.03 -19.23
CA ARG A 248 -18.31 -28.07 -20.05
C ARG A 248 -19.23 -28.93 -19.20
N LYS A 249 -20.16 -29.64 -19.87
CA LYS A 249 -20.87 -30.77 -19.26
C LYS A 249 -19.88 -31.85 -18.88
N LEU A 250 -20.13 -32.55 -17.77
CA LEU A 250 -19.31 -33.69 -17.38
C LEU A 250 -19.40 -34.77 -18.48
N PRO A 251 -18.26 -35.37 -18.90
CA PRO A 251 -18.23 -36.29 -20.04
C PRO A 251 -19.12 -37.53 -19.86
N VAL A 252 -19.20 -38.04 -18.62
CA VAL A 252 -19.93 -39.28 -18.33
C VAL A 252 -21.41 -39.05 -18.05
N THR A 253 -21.74 -38.03 -17.29
CA THR A 253 -23.12 -37.76 -16.84
C THR A 253 -23.88 -36.79 -17.75
N GLY A 254 -23.17 -36.04 -18.59
CA GLY A 254 -23.76 -34.99 -19.42
C GLY A 254 -24.32 -33.81 -18.60
N THR A 255 -24.10 -33.78 -17.31
CA THR A 255 -24.58 -32.74 -16.37
C THR A 255 -23.57 -31.62 -16.25
N LYS A 256 -24.01 -30.41 -15.89
CA LYS A 256 -23.13 -29.31 -15.56
C LYS A 256 -22.58 -29.50 -14.14
N MET A 257 -21.27 -29.30 -13.98
CA MET A 257 -20.66 -29.33 -12.67
C MET A 257 -21.14 -28.12 -11.84
N ASN A 258 -21.55 -28.37 -10.61
CA ASN A 258 -21.93 -27.33 -9.69
C ASN A 258 -20.70 -26.97 -8.82
N TRP A 259 -20.17 -25.75 -9.00
CA TRP A 259 -19.01 -25.23 -8.29
C TRP A 259 -19.35 -24.52 -6.98
N SER A 260 -20.60 -24.60 -6.53
CA SER A 260 -20.98 -24.01 -5.25
C SER A 260 -20.25 -24.72 -4.10
N LEU A 261 -19.38 -24.00 -3.41
CA LEU A 261 -18.59 -24.51 -2.27
C LEU A 261 -19.47 -25.10 -1.15
N ASN A 262 -20.70 -24.62 -1.02
CA ASN A 262 -21.67 -25.11 -0.02
C ASN A 262 -22.22 -26.52 -0.32
N GLN A 263 -21.89 -27.09 -1.47
CA GLN A 263 -22.34 -28.43 -1.86
C GLN A 263 -21.20 -29.46 -1.98
N ILE A 264 -19.95 -29.07 -1.73
CA ILE A 264 -18.85 -30.02 -1.62
C ILE A 264 -18.93 -30.61 -0.20
N GLN A 265 -19.82 -31.56 0.00
CA GLN A 265 -19.72 -32.47 1.14
C GLN A 265 -18.57 -33.42 0.83
N PHE A 266 -17.46 -33.25 1.54
CA PHE A 266 -16.43 -34.29 1.64
C PHE A 266 -17.06 -35.46 2.38
N ASN A 267 -17.58 -36.45 1.68
CA ASN A 267 -17.87 -37.75 2.26
C ASN A 267 -16.54 -38.31 2.77
N LYS A 268 -16.40 -38.36 4.09
CA LYS A 268 -15.32 -39.07 4.77
C LYS A 268 -15.44 -40.56 4.57
#